data_77b808ff8b0c803494b4be9e0bea01be
#
_entry.id   77b808ff8b0c803494b4be9e0bea01be
#
_cell.length_a   1.000
_cell.length_b   1.000
_cell.length_c   1.000
_cell.angle_alpha   90.00
_cell.angle_beta   90.00
_cell.angle_gamma   90.00
#
_symmetry.space_group_name_H-M   'P 1'
#
loop_
_entity.id
_entity.type
_entity.pdbx_description
1 polymer ?
#
loop_
_entity_poly.entity_id
_entity_poly.type
_entity_poly.pdbx_seq_one_letter_code
_entity_poly.pdbx_strand_id
1 'polypeptide(L)'
;MLKTRVIPCLDVKDGRVVKGVNFVDLIDAGDPVEQARIYDAEGADELCFLDITASSDNRDTIFDVVARTAEACFMPVTVGGGVRTLEDIRKLLLAGADKVSINTAAVNNPDFVREAARKFGSQCIVVSIDAKSTGPDKFEIFTHGGRKPTGIDAVSFAKQMTEYGAGELLVTSMDRDGTKSGFNLSLTRSIADAVHVPVIASGGVGTLDHMVEGVTEGHASAVLAASIFHFGTYRIREVKDHMKAAGIPVREG
;
A
#
# COMPACT_ATOMS: atom_id res chain seq x y z
N MET A 1 -22.71 -3.01 -5.19
CA MET A 1 -21.50 -2.53 -5.88
C MET A 1 -20.43 -2.39 -4.82
N LEU A 2 -19.21 -2.88 -5.07
CA LEU A 2 -18.09 -2.67 -4.14
C LEU A 2 -17.76 -1.18 -4.09
N LYS A 3 -17.53 -0.65 -2.89
CA LYS A 3 -17.15 0.75 -2.69
C LYS A 3 -15.63 0.87 -2.78
N THR A 4 -15.16 1.92 -3.45
CA THR A 4 -13.73 2.25 -3.55
C THR A 4 -13.22 2.71 -2.19
N ARG A 5 -12.03 2.24 -1.81
CA ARG A 5 -11.38 2.60 -0.54
C ARG A 5 -10.35 3.71 -0.75
N VAL A 6 -10.30 4.64 0.21
CA VAL A 6 -9.27 5.65 0.32
C VAL A 6 -8.36 5.28 1.49
N ILE A 7 -7.09 5.04 1.20
CA ILE A 7 -6.11 4.46 2.12
C ILE A 7 -4.95 5.43 2.33
N PRO A 8 -4.85 6.11 3.48
CA PRO A 8 -3.63 6.81 3.85
C PRO A 8 -2.50 5.83 4.13
N CYS A 9 -1.28 6.20 3.74
CA CYS A 9 -0.07 5.42 3.97
C CYS A 9 0.90 6.19 4.85
N LEU A 10 1.43 5.52 5.87
CA LEU A 10 2.43 6.03 6.81
C LEU A 10 3.73 5.26 6.65
N ASP A 11 4.78 5.92 6.15
CA ASP A 11 6.13 5.38 6.23
C ASP A 11 6.62 5.51 7.67
N VAL A 12 6.96 4.39 8.31
CA VAL A 12 7.42 4.35 9.69
C VAL A 12 8.90 3.96 9.74
N LYS A 13 9.70 4.76 10.45
CA LYS A 13 11.09 4.47 10.72
C LYS A 13 11.35 4.66 12.21
N ASP A 14 11.89 3.63 12.86
CA ASP A 14 12.21 3.65 14.29
C ASP A 14 11.02 4.14 15.16
N GLY A 15 9.79 3.72 14.81
CA GLY A 15 8.57 4.08 15.52
C GLY A 15 8.02 5.48 15.27
N ARG A 16 8.59 6.23 14.33
CA ARG A 16 8.15 7.57 13.94
C ARG A 16 7.66 7.59 12.51
N VAL A 17 6.63 8.36 12.24
CA VAL A 17 6.24 8.65 10.86
C VAL A 17 7.31 9.50 10.21
N VAL A 18 7.74 9.10 9.05
CA VAL A 18 8.74 9.84 8.27
C VAL A 18 8.23 10.07 6.83
N LYS A 19 8.71 11.13 6.21
CA LYS A 19 8.44 11.44 4.81
C LYS A 19 9.68 11.93 4.10
N GLY A 20 9.91 11.41 2.89
CA GLY A 20 10.96 11.84 1.99
C GLY A 20 10.58 11.54 0.54
N VAL A 21 11.31 12.09 -0.41
CA VAL A 21 11.18 11.74 -1.83
C VAL A 21 12.07 10.52 -2.09
N ASN A 22 11.51 9.45 -2.66
CA ASN A 22 12.24 8.19 -2.92
C ASN A 22 12.97 7.64 -1.68
N PHE A 23 12.41 7.79 -0.48
CA PHE A 23 13.00 7.37 0.80
C PHE A 23 14.36 8.01 1.13
N VAL A 24 14.62 9.22 0.59
CA VAL A 24 15.82 10.02 0.86
C VAL A 24 15.41 11.31 1.58
N ASP A 25 16.32 11.86 2.40
CA ASP A 25 16.11 13.09 3.17
C ASP A 25 14.83 13.04 4.03
N LEU A 26 14.70 11.97 4.81
CA LEU A 26 13.52 11.71 5.63
C LEU A 26 13.34 12.77 6.72
N ILE A 27 12.13 13.36 6.73
CA ILE A 27 11.69 14.33 7.74
C ILE A 27 10.72 13.61 8.68
N ASP A 28 10.89 13.82 10.00
CA ASP A 28 9.94 13.33 11.02
C ASP A 28 8.58 14.05 10.83
N ALA A 29 7.53 13.26 10.69
CA ALA A 29 6.17 13.74 10.48
C ALA A 29 5.23 13.39 11.66
N GLY A 30 5.76 12.92 12.80
CA GLY A 30 5.02 12.76 14.04
C GLY A 30 4.84 11.33 14.54
N ASP A 31 3.93 11.19 15.50
CA ASP A 31 3.56 9.89 16.09
C ASP A 31 2.58 9.14 15.17
N PRO A 32 2.84 7.88 14.81
CA PRO A 32 1.98 7.12 13.90
C PRO A 32 0.59 6.84 14.48
N VAL A 33 0.45 6.66 15.79
CA VAL A 33 -0.84 6.39 16.45
C VAL A 33 -1.73 7.63 16.45
N GLU A 34 -1.15 8.80 16.74
CA GLU A 34 -1.88 10.07 16.67
C GLU A 34 -2.34 10.37 15.24
N GLN A 35 -1.48 10.11 14.25
CA GLN A 35 -1.84 10.29 12.86
C GLN A 35 -2.95 9.32 12.43
N ALA A 36 -2.89 8.08 12.89
CA ALA A 36 -3.92 7.07 12.64
C ALA A 36 -5.29 7.50 13.20
N ARG A 37 -5.33 8.05 14.42
CA ARG A 37 -6.58 8.59 15.02
C ARG A 37 -7.19 9.71 14.20
N ILE A 38 -6.35 10.61 13.65
CA ILE A 38 -6.82 11.68 12.78
C ILE A 38 -7.47 11.11 11.52
N TYR A 39 -6.83 10.14 10.88
CA TYR A 39 -7.37 9.52 9.66
C TYR A 39 -8.63 8.70 9.92
N ASP A 40 -8.70 7.99 11.05
CA ASP A 40 -9.91 7.27 11.47
C ASP A 40 -11.09 8.23 11.66
N ALA A 41 -10.86 9.35 12.37
CA ALA A 41 -11.87 10.41 12.58
C ALA A 41 -12.29 11.12 11.28
N GLU A 42 -11.41 11.18 10.27
CA GLU A 42 -11.72 11.70 8.94
C GLU A 42 -12.41 10.68 8.03
N GLY A 43 -12.57 9.44 8.48
CA GLY A 43 -13.28 8.38 7.78
C GLY A 43 -12.42 7.65 6.74
N ALA A 44 -11.13 7.44 6.99
CA ALA A 44 -10.30 6.54 6.17
C ALA A 44 -10.90 5.14 6.14
N ASP A 45 -10.81 4.46 5.01
CA ASP A 45 -11.38 3.12 4.87
C ASP A 45 -10.44 2.02 5.35
N GLU A 46 -9.16 2.31 5.39
CA GLU A 46 -8.05 1.43 5.81
C GLU A 46 -6.82 2.30 6.05
N LEU A 47 -5.88 1.83 6.85
CA LEU A 47 -4.57 2.45 7.05
C LEU A 47 -3.47 1.50 6.58
N CYS A 48 -2.44 2.03 5.92
CA CYS A 48 -1.26 1.27 5.56
C CYS A 48 -0.04 1.80 6.32
N PHE A 49 0.66 0.93 7.05
CA PHE A 49 1.99 1.18 7.59
C PHE A 49 3.04 0.49 6.72
N LEU A 50 4.05 1.23 6.31
CA LEU A 50 5.24 0.69 5.66
C LEU A 50 6.46 0.91 6.58
N ASP A 51 6.93 -0.17 7.19
CA ASP A 51 8.17 -0.14 7.99
C ASP A 51 9.37 -0.08 7.05
N ILE A 52 10.01 1.08 7.03
CA ILE A 52 11.23 1.35 6.26
C ILE A 52 12.49 1.31 7.11
N THR A 53 12.40 0.78 8.33
CA THR A 53 13.53 0.60 9.25
C THR A 53 14.57 -0.33 8.62
N ALA A 54 15.82 0.11 8.58
CA ALA A 54 16.89 -0.58 7.84
C ALA A 54 17.41 -1.86 8.53
N SER A 55 17.17 -2.04 9.84
CA SER A 55 17.72 -3.15 10.61
C SER A 55 16.64 -4.11 11.13
N SER A 56 17.00 -5.39 11.19
CA SER A 56 16.18 -6.43 11.81
C SER A 56 16.00 -6.27 13.31
N ASP A 57 16.88 -5.53 13.95
CA ASP A 57 16.98 -5.44 15.41
C ASP A 57 15.97 -4.46 16.03
N ASN A 58 15.35 -3.58 15.22
CA ASN A 58 14.35 -2.59 15.68
C ASN A 58 12.90 -2.96 15.29
N ARG A 59 12.63 -4.22 14.92
CA ARG A 59 11.29 -4.66 14.53
C ARG A 59 10.26 -4.68 15.65
N ASP A 60 10.69 -4.79 16.89
CA ASP A 60 9.79 -4.75 18.04
C ASP A 60 9.02 -3.42 18.09
N THR A 61 9.60 -2.36 17.57
CA THR A 61 8.99 -1.03 17.51
C THR A 61 7.75 -1.00 16.61
N ILE A 62 7.77 -1.68 15.45
CA ILE A 62 6.58 -1.71 14.57
C ILE A 62 5.44 -2.52 15.18
N PHE A 63 5.74 -3.60 15.91
CA PHE A 63 4.71 -4.37 16.60
C PHE A 63 4.00 -3.54 17.68
N ASP A 64 4.75 -2.73 18.44
CA ASP A 64 4.18 -1.80 19.43
C ASP A 64 3.29 -0.73 18.76
N VAL A 65 3.77 -0.12 17.68
CA VAL A 65 2.98 0.85 16.91
C VAL A 65 1.68 0.24 16.41
N VAL A 66 1.73 -0.97 15.85
CA VAL A 66 0.54 -1.70 15.36
C VAL A 66 -0.43 -1.98 16.50
N ALA A 67 0.05 -2.51 17.63
CA ALA A 67 -0.80 -2.82 18.78
C ALA A 67 -1.51 -1.58 19.33
N ARG A 68 -0.77 -0.49 19.54
CA ARG A 68 -1.33 0.79 20.00
C ARG A 68 -2.32 1.40 19.00
N THR A 69 -2.08 1.22 17.71
CA THR A 69 -3.01 1.69 16.66
C THR A 69 -4.29 0.86 16.67
N ALA A 70 -4.19 -0.46 16.74
CA ALA A 70 -5.34 -1.36 16.81
C ALA A 70 -6.21 -1.13 18.05
N GLU A 71 -5.62 -0.70 19.17
CA GLU A 71 -6.36 -0.29 20.38
C GLU A 71 -7.07 1.07 20.23
N ALA A 72 -6.56 1.94 19.35
CA ALA A 72 -6.99 3.33 19.25
C ALA A 72 -7.90 3.64 18.07
N CYS A 73 -7.91 2.79 17.03
CA CYS A 73 -8.61 3.02 15.76
C CYS A 73 -9.45 1.79 15.37
N PHE A 74 -10.51 2.03 14.61
CA PHE A 74 -11.44 0.98 14.16
C PHE A 74 -11.31 0.63 12.68
N MET A 75 -10.56 1.43 11.91
CA MET A 75 -10.28 1.09 10.51
C MET A 75 -9.29 -0.07 10.40
N PRO A 76 -9.42 -0.95 9.40
CA PRO A 76 -8.46 -2.02 9.16
C PRO A 76 -7.04 -1.49 8.94
N VAL A 77 -6.04 -2.24 9.42
CA VAL A 77 -4.63 -1.88 9.32
C VAL A 77 -3.87 -2.91 8.48
N THR A 78 -3.26 -2.44 7.39
CA THR A 78 -2.30 -3.20 6.59
C THR A 78 -0.87 -2.81 6.98
N VAL A 79 -0.02 -3.79 7.25
CA VAL A 79 1.38 -3.56 7.64
C VAL A 79 2.33 -4.21 6.64
N GLY A 80 3.23 -3.43 6.09
CA GLY A 80 4.28 -3.89 5.18
C GLY A 80 5.67 -3.43 5.64
N GLY A 81 6.68 -3.88 4.90
CA GLY A 81 8.07 -3.61 5.19
C GLY A 81 8.74 -4.74 5.96
N GLY A 82 9.85 -5.22 5.40
CA GLY A 82 10.72 -6.22 6.01
C GLY A 82 10.09 -7.59 6.37
N VAL A 83 8.90 -7.92 5.92
CA VAL A 83 8.26 -9.24 6.14
C VAL A 83 8.98 -10.31 5.33
N ARG A 84 9.51 -11.34 6.01
CA ARG A 84 10.35 -12.38 5.38
C ARG A 84 9.95 -13.80 5.73
N THR A 85 9.24 -14.01 6.85
CA THR A 85 8.91 -15.32 7.39
C THR A 85 7.44 -15.41 7.77
N LEU A 86 6.91 -16.62 7.86
CA LEU A 86 5.55 -16.86 8.38
C LEU A 86 5.40 -16.41 9.83
N GLU A 87 6.49 -16.41 10.60
CA GLU A 87 6.48 -15.91 11.97
C GLU A 87 6.36 -14.38 12.02
N ASP A 88 6.96 -13.64 11.09
CA ASP A 88 6.76 -12.19 10.96
C ASP A 88 5.28 -11.88 10.71
N ILE A 89 4.65 -12.60 9.78
CA ILE A 89 3.22 -12.45 9.47
C ILE A 89 2.39 -12.73 10.73
N ARG A 90 2.67 -13.84 11.41
CA ARG A 90 1.96 -14.24 12.64
C ARG A 90 2.05 -13.15 13.71
N LYS A 91 3.25 -12.61 13.95
CA LYS A 91 3.46 -11.56 14.95
C LYS A 91 2.71 -10.27 14.61
N LEU A 92 2.70 -9.85 13.34
CA LEU A 92 1.95 -8.67 12.90
C LEU A 92 0.44 -8.85 13.09
N LEU A 93 -0.11 -10.00 12.70
CA LEU A 93 -1.52 -10.30 12.89
C LEU A 93 -1.89 -10.37 14.39
N LEU A 94 -1.03 -10.94 15.23
CA LEU A 94 -1.24 -10.98 16.69
C LEU A 94 -1.12 -9.58 17.33
N ALA A 95 -0.33 -8.70 16.76
CA ALA A 95 -0.24 -7.30 17.20
C ALA A 95 -1.48 -6.47 16.81
N GLY A 96 -2.35 -7.00 15.95
CA GLY A 96 -3.60 -6.34 15.56
C GLY A 96 -3.68 -5.88 14.11
N ALA A 97 -2.69 -6.23 13.26
CA ALA A 97 -2.81 -6.00 11.83
C ALA A 97 -3.91 -6.90 11.23
N ASP A 98 -4.73 -6.35 10.34
CA ASP A 98 -5.72 -7.11 9.57
C ASP A 98 -5.12 -7.75 8.34
N LYS A 99 -4.11 -7.10 7.75
CA LYS A 99 -3.41 -7.56 6.55
C LYS A 99 -1.90 -7.33 6.68
N VAL A 100 -1.15 -8.16 5.98
CA VAL A 100 0.31 -8.05 5.90
C VAL A 100 0.73 -7.93 4.43
N SER A 101 1.54 -6.93 4.13
CA SER A 101 2.03 -6.67 2.78
C SER A 101 3.44 -7.24 2.59
N ILE A 102 3.60 -8.06 1.54
CA ILE A 102 4.83 -8.79 1.21
C ILE A 102 5.35 -8.27 -0.13
N ASN A 103 6.61 -7.83 -0.18
CA ASN A 103 7.26 -7.34 -1.41
C ASN A 103 8.46 -8.24 -1.79
N THR A 104 9.66 -7.90 -1.38
CA THR A 104 10.91 -8.57 -1.79
C THR A 104 10.91 -10.09 -1.49
N ALA A 105 10.28 -10.51 -0.40
CA ALA A 105 10.20 -11.93 -0.07
C ALA A 105 9.35 -12.70 -1.09
N ALA A 106 8.26 -12.12 -1.61
CA ALA A 106 7.45 -12.72 -2.66
C ALA A 106 8.19 -12.82 -3.99
N VAL A 107 9.02 -11.84 -4.32
CA VAL A 107 9.87 -11.87 -5.53
C VAL A 107 10.95 -12.94 -5.43
N ASN A 108 11.62 -13.03 -4.28
CA ASN A 108 12.71 -14.00 -4.06
C ASN A 108 12.20 -15.44 -3.92
N ASN A 109 11.03 -15.63 -3.33
CA ASN A 109 10.40 -16.92 -3.12
C ASN A 109 8.88 -16.80 -3.28
N PRO A 110 8.33 -16.95 -4.49
CA PRO A 110 6.88 -16.88 -4.73
C PRO A 110 6.06 -17.89 -3.92
N ASP A 111 6.59 -19.06 -3.63
CA ASP A 111 5.91 -20.07 -2.81
C ASP A 111 5.63 -19.60 -1.37
N PHE A 112 6.40 -18.65 -0.87
CA PHE A 112 6.14 -18.01 0.42
C PHE A 112 4.73 -17.39 0.50
N VAL A 113 4.24 -16.79 -0.60
CA VAL A 113 2.88 -16.25 -0.68
C VAL A 113 1.85 -17.36 -0.57
N ARG A 114 2.08 -18.50 -1.24
CA ARG A 114 1.20 -19.69 -1.18
C ARG A 114 1.11 -20.27 0.23
N GLU A 115 2.26 -20.39 0.89
CA GLU A 115 2.34 -20.88 2.27
C GLU A 115 1.62 -19.93 3.24
N ALA A 116 1.85 -18.62 3.09
CA ALA A 116 1.22 -17.58 3.89
C ALA A 116 -0.32 -17.59 3.72
N ALA A 117 -0.80 -17.64 2.47
CA ALA A 117 -2.23 -17.67 2.17
C ALA A 117 -2.91 -18.94 2.71
N ARG A 118 -2.24 -20.09 2.64
CA ARG A 118 -2.76 -21.36 3.21
C ARG A 118 -2.84 -21.32 4.73
N LYS A 119 -1.88 -20.66 5.39
CA LYS A 119 -1.78 -20.62 6.84
C LYS A 119 -2.68 -19.57 7.49
N PHE A 120 -2.79 -18.39 6.89
CA PHE A 120 -3.46 -17.24 7.48
C PHE A 120 -4.74 -16.82 6.74
N GLY A 121 -4.98 -17.34 5.55
CA GLY A 121 -6.06 -16.95 4.66
C GLY A 121 -5.63 -15.87 3.66
N SER A 122 -6.14 -15.98 2.43
CA SER A 122 -5.84 -15.02 1.35
C SER A 122 -6.18 -13.57 1.74
N GLN A 123 -7.26 -13.36 2.48
CA GLN A 123 -7.73 -12.04 2.91
C GLN A 123 -6.71 -11.27 3.76
N CYS A 124 -5.75 -11.96 4.41
CA CYS A 124 -4.69 -11.34 5.21
C CYS A 124 -3.42 -11.03 4.39
N ILE A 125 -3.33 -11.48 3.14
CA ILE A 125 -2.10 -11.40 2.34
C ILE A 125 -2.25 -10.39 1.21
N VAL A 126 -1.49 -9.32 1.30
CA VAL A 126 -1.31 -8.31 0.25
C VAL A 126 0.06 -8.53 -0.37
N VAL A 127 0.17 -8.52 -1.71
CA VAL A 127 1.47 -8.50 -2.37
C VAL A 127 1.73 -7.11 -2.93
N SER A 128 2.82 -6.48 -2.48
CA SER A 128 3.30 -5.21 -3.02
C SER A 128 4.13 -5.44 -4.28
N ILE A 129 3.80 -4.70 -5.33
CA ILE A 129 4.45 -4.71 -6.63
C ILE A 129 5.00 -3.31 -6.89
N ASP A 130 6.31 -3.14 -6.69
CA ASP A 130 7.01 -1.91 -7.04
C ASP A 130 7.51 -2.04 -8.48
N ALA A 131 6.99 -1.25 -9.40
CA ALA A 131 7.28 -1.39 -10.82
C ALA A 131 7.77 -0.09 -11.45
N LYS A 132 8.62 -0.23 -12.47
CA LYS A 132 9.06 0.87 -13.37
C LYS A 132 8.73 0.54 -14.80
N SER A 133 8.46 1.58 -15.59
CA SER A 133 8.31 1.46 -17.04
C SER A 133 9.66 1.16 -17.69
N THR A 134 9.71 0.16 -18.56
CA THR A 134 10.90 -0.22 -19.35
C THR A 134 10.67 -0.03 -20.85
N GLY A 135 9.49 0.44 -21.25
CA GLY A 135 9.07 0.72 -22.61
C GLY A 135 7.56 0.94 -22.68
N PRO A 136 6.99 1.18 -23.85
CA PRO A 136 5.55 1.31 -24.01
C PRO A 136 4.83 0.07 -23.46
N ASP A 137 3.94 0.26 -22.48
CA ASP A 137 3.15 -0.78 -21.80
C ASP A 137 3.97 -1.99 -21.28
N LYS A 138 5.24 -1.75 -20.95
CA LYS A 138 6.14 -2.74 -20.34
C LYS A 138 6.58 -2.27 -18.97
N PHE A 139 6.39 -3.12 -17.97
CA PHE A 139 6.66 -2.80 -16.57
C PHE A 139 7.47 -3.90 -15.93
N GLU A 140 8.60 -3.53 -15.36
CA GLU A 140 9.50 -4.44 -14.64
C GLU A 140 9.39 -4.24 -13.14
N ILE A 141 9.40 -5.33 -12.37
CA ILE A 141 9.43 -5.30 -10.92
C ILE A 141 10.82 -4.89 -10.42
N PHE A 142 10.81 -4.04 -9.41
CA PHE A 142 11.98 -3.65 -8.64
C PHE A 142 11.81 -4.07 -7.19
N THR A 143 12.91 -4.40 -6.53
CA THR A 143 12.97 -4.75 -5.11
C THR A 143 13.81 -3.72 -4.34
N HIS A 144 13.86 -3.88 -3.00
CA HIS A 144 14.65 -3.01 -2.12
C HIS A 144 14.28 -1.52 -2.26
N GLY A 145 12.97 -1.22 -2.24
CA GLY A 145 12.49 0.16 -2.40
C GLY A 145 12.79 0.75 -3.77
N GLY A 146 12.59 -0.02 -4.84
CA GLY A 146 12.75 0.43 -6.23
C GLY A 146 14.20 0.55 -6.72
N ARG A 147 15.17 -0.01 -5.97
CA ARG A 147 16.61 0.14 -6.26
C ARG A 147 17.19 -0.98 -7.12
N LYS A 148 16.64 -2.19 -7.03
CA LYS A 148 17.19 -3.37 -7.69
C LYS A 148 16.23 -3.93 -8.74
N PRO A 149 16.56 -3.86 -10.04
CA PRO A 149 15.77 -4.48 -11.11
C PRO A 149 15.79 -6.00 -10.97
N THR A 150 14.73 -6.67 -11.40
CA THR A 150 14.58 -8.13 -11.30
C THR A 150 14.49 -8.85 -12.64
N GLY A 151 14.22 -8.13 -13.73
CA GLY A 151 13.91 -8.71 -15.03
C GLY A 151 12.52 -9.34 -15.12
N ILE A 152 11.69 -9.22 -14.07
CA ILE A 152 10.37 -9.85 -14.00
C ILE A 152 9.31 -8.88 -14.48
N ASP A 153 8.45 -9.32 -15.41
CA ASP A 153 7.29 -8.56 -15.86
C ASP A 153 6.23 -8.44 -14.76
N ALA A 154 5.78 -7.20 -14.51
CA ALA A 154 4.88 -6.90 -13.40
C ALA A 154 3.49 -7.54 -13.56
N VAL A 155 2.96 -7.61 -14.78
CA VAL A 155 1.63 -8.19 -15.05
C VAL A 155 1.67 -9.71 -14.86
N SER A 156 2.71 -10.36 -15.38
CA SER A 156 2.93 -11.81 -15.22
C SER A 156 3.09 -12.20 -13.76
N PHE A 157 3.83 -11.40 -13.00
CA PHE A 157 4.01 -11.62 -11.57
C PHE A 157 2.72 -11.40 -10.79
N ALA A 158 1.94 -10.37 -11.11
CA ALA A 158 0.64 -10.12 -10.49
C ALA A 158 -0.30 -11.32 -10.63
N LYS A 159 -0.38 -11.90 -11.84
CA LYS A 159 -1.14 -13.13 -12.09
C LYS A 159 -0.65 -14.29 -11.23
N GLN A 160 0.65 -14.53 -11.22
CA GLN A 160 1.27 -15.60 -10.41
C GLN A 160 0.95 -15.42 -8.90
N MET A 161 1.08 -14.21 -8.37
CA MET A 161 0.79 -13.96 -6.95
C MET A 161 -0.68 -14.19 -6.62
N THR A 162 -1.58 -13.82 -7.52
CA THR A 162 -3.01 -14.09 -7.37
C THR A 162 -3.32 -15.59 -7.37
N GLU A 163 -2.71 -16.36 -8.28
CA GLU A 163 -2.82 -17.82 -8.31
C GLU A 163 -2.24 -18.47 -7.05
N TYR A 164 -1.23 -17.85 -6.45
CA TYR A 164 -0.61 -18.33 -5.20
C TYR A 164 -1.38 -17.93 -3.95
N GLY A 165 -2.45 -17.16 -4.11
CA GLY A 165 -3.40 -16.87 -3.03
C GLY A 165 -3.24 -15.50 -2.40
N ALA A 166 -2.56 -14.56 -3.05
CA ALA A 166 -2.65 -13.16 -2.65
C ALA A 166 -4.12 -12.71 -2.72
N GLY A 167 -4.63 -12.13 -1.65
CA GLY A 167 -6.00 -11.61 -1.59
C GLY A 167 -6.14 -10.21 -2.13
N GLU A 168 -5.03 -9.48 -2.28
CA GLU A 168 -4.98 -8.11 -2.75
C GLU A 168 -3.59 -7.76 -3.28
N LEU A 169 -3.53 -6.83 -4.24
CA LEU A 169 -2.26 -6.33 -4.78
C LEU A 169 -2.12 -4.82 -4.51
N LEU A 170 -0.98 -4.41 -3.97
CA LEU A 170 -0.60 -3.01 -3.81
C LEU A 170 0.42 -2.66 -4.91
N VAL A 171 0.00 -1.87 -5.91
CA VAL A 171 0.80 -1.57 -7.09
C VAL A 171 1.34 -0.15 -7.00
N THR A 172 2.66 -0.03 -6.85
CA THR A 172 3.35 1.27 -6.77
C THR A 172 4.17 1.52 -8.02
N SER A 173 3.88 2.63 -8.70
CA SER A 173 4.76 3.12 -9.76
C SER A 173 5.94 3.89 -9.17
N MET A 174 7.13 3.30 -9.26
CA MET A 174 8.37 3.93 -8.79
C MET A 174 8.80 5.12 -9.64
N ASP A 175 8.31 5.22 -10.90
CA ASP A 175 8.55 6.38 -11.77
C ASP A 175 7.70 7.59 -11.36
N ARG A 176 6.59 7.36 -10.68
CA ARG A 176 5.64 8.39 -10.26
C ARG A 176 5.74 8.71 -8.78
N ASP A 177 6.26 7.79 -7.96
CA ASP A 177 6.29 7.98 -6.51
C ASP A 177 7.05 9.25 -6.11
N GLY A 178 6.39 10.08 -5.28
CA GLY A 178 6.89 11.37 -4.84
C GLY A 178 6.80 12.52 -5.86
N THR A 179 6.44 12.27 -7.14
CA THR A 179 6.43 13.29 -8.21
C THR A 179 5.20 14.19 -8.21
N LYS A 180 4.10 13.79 -7.57
CA LYS A 180 2.78 14.46 -7.60
C LYS A 180 2.17 14.60 -9.01
N SER A 181 2.59 13.77 -9.98
CA SER A 181 2.17 13.83 -11.38
C SER A 181 1.06 12.82 -11.76
N GLY A 182 0.42 12.22 -10.75
CA GLY A 182 -0.63 11.20 -10.89
C GLY A 182 -0.09 9.78 -10.90
N PHE A 183 -1.01 8.81 -10.74
CA PHE A 183 -0.69 7.39 -10.85
C PHE A 183 -0.17 7.03 -12.24
N ASN A 184 0.56 5.93 -12.36
CA ASN A 184 0.80 5.32 -13.66
C ASN A 184 -0.44 4.50 -14.05
N LEU A 185 -1.37 5.14 -14.75
CA LEU A 185 -2.67 4.56 -15.09
C LEU A 185 -2.54 3.32 -15.97
N SER A 186 -1.59 3.32 -16.92
CA SER A 186 -1.32 2.16 -17.78
C SER A 186 -0.85 0.95 -16.97
N LEU A 187 0.09 1.13 -16.03
CA LEU A 187 0.55 0.07 -15.13
C LEU A 187 -0.62 -0.48 -14.29
N THR A 188 -1.34 0.41 -13.60
CA THR A 188 -2.42 0.02 -12.70
C THR A 188 -3.51 -0.75 -13.46
N ARG A 189 -3.94 -0.22 -14.62
CA ARG A 189 -4.94 -0.82 -15.48
C ARG A 189 -4.51 -2.18 -16.02
N SER A 190 -3.26 -2.29 -16.51
CA SER A 190 -2.73 -3.55 -17.05
C SER A 190 -2.77 -4.68 -16.03
N ILE A 191 -2.52 -4.36 -14.75
CA ILE A 191 -2.61 -5.34 -13.66
C ILE A 191 -4.08 -5.56 -13.26
N ALA A 192 -4.86 -4.51 -13.05
CA ALA A 192 -6.25 -4.62 -12.60
C ALA A 192 -7.13 -5.43 -13.57
N ASP A 193 -6.92 -5.26 -14.87
CA ASP A 193 -7.65 -6.01 -15.90
C ASP A 193 -7.16 -7.45 -16.05
N ALA A 194 -5.97 -7.77 -15.52
CA ALA A 194 -5.36 -9.09 -15.66
C ALA A 194 -5.61 -10.03 -14.48
N VAL A 195 -6.11 -9.52 -13.34
CA VAL A 195 -6.34 -10.27 -12.10
C VAL A 195 -7.78 -10.14 -11.62
N HIS A 196 -8.18 -11.02 -10.71
CA HIS A 196 -9.56 -11.01 -10.14
C HIS A 196 -9.61 -10.56 -8.67
N VAL A 197 -8.46 -10.21 -8.09
CA VAL A 197 -8.37 -9.66 -6.73
C VAL A 197 -8.35 -8.13 -6.77
N PRO A 198 -8.71 -7.45 -5.67
CA PRO A 198 -8.60 -6.00 -5.58
C PRO A 198 -7.18 -5.50 -5.85
N VAL A 199 -7.08 -4.37 -6.56
CA VAL A 199 -5.82 -3.67 -6.83
C VAL A 199 -5.86 -2.30 -6.19
N ILE A 200 -4.83 -1.98 -5.42
CA ILE A 200 -4.62 -0.66 -4.80
C ILE A 200 -3.63 0.11 -5.67
N ALA A 201 -4.04 1.27 -6.19
CA ALA A 201 -3.13 2.18 -6.90
C ALA A 201 -2.29 3.00 -5.91
N SER A 202 -0.98 3.07 -6.15
CA SER A 202 -0.02 3.78 -5.32
C SER A 202 1.06 4.50 -6.14
N GLY A 203 1.58 5.61 -5.59
CA GLY A 203 2.67 6.39 -6.16
C GLY A 203 2.23 7.50 -7.12
N GLY A 204 2.56 8.75 -6.77
CA GLY A 204 2.41 9.91 -7.65
C GLY A 204 1.21 10.82 -7.39
N VAL A 205 0.39 10.56 -6.39
CA VAL A 205 -0.78 11.41 -6.11
C VAL A 205 -0.38 12.82 -5.71
N GLY A 206 -0.99 13.82 -6.35
CA GLY A 206 -0.79 15.24 -6.05
C GLY A 206 -2.07 16.05 -6.03
N THR A 207 -3.15 15.57 -6.68
CA THR A 207 -4.45 16.26 -6.77
C THR A 207 -5.61 15.32 -6.49
N LEU A 208 -6.81 15.89 -6.27
CA LEU A 208 -8.05 15.12 -6.12
C LEU A 208 -8.42 14.36 -7.40
N ASP A 209 -8.15 14.96 -8.58
CA ASP A 209 -8.44 14.33 -9.88
C ASP A 209 -7.61 13.06 -10.08
N HIS A 210 -6.35 13.04 -9.61
CA HIS A 210 -5.53 11.84 -9.66
C HIS A 210 -6.18 10.65 -8.94
N MET A 211 -6.91 10.91 -7.83
CA MET A 211 -7.64 9.85 -7.12
C MET A 211 -8.80 9.31 -7.94
N VAL A 212 -9.50 10.17 -8.68
CA VAL A 212 -10.56 9.79 -9.61
C VAL A 212 -10.00 8.98 -10.77
N GLU A 213 -8.95 9.47 -11.42
CA GLU A 213 -8.28 8.81 -12.55
C GLU A 213 -7.78 7.39 -12.19
N GLY A 214 -7.24 7.23 -10.98
CA GLY A 214 -6.78 5.91 -10.49
C GLY A 214 -7.88 4.86 -10.51
N VAL A 215 -9.12 5.26 -10.28
CA VAL A 215 -10.29 4.36 -10.30
C VAL A 215 -10.92 4.26 -11.70
N THR A 216 -11.16 5.39 -12.35
CA THR A 216 -11.91 5.43 -13.63
C THR A 216 -11.08 4.96 -14.81
N GLU A 217 -9.80 5.30 -14.83
CA GLU A 217 -8.87 4.96 -15.91
C GLU A 217 -7.88 3.85 -15.52
N GLY A 218 -7.44 3.86 -14.26
CA GLY A 218 -6.55 2.82 -13.72
C GLY A 218 -7.26 1.53 -13.31
N HIS A 219 -8.60 1.53 -13.22
CA HIS A 219 -9.44 0.41 -12.77
C HIS A 219 -9.11 -0.10 -11.37
N ALA A 220 -8.50 0.74 -10.54
CA ALA A 220 -8.17 0.38 -9.16
C ALA A 220 -9.43 0.23 -8.29
N SER A 221 -9.41 -0.71 -7.35
CA SER A 221 -10.44 -0.92 -6.32
C SER A 221 -10.22 -0.06 -5.07
N ALA A 222 -9.01 0.47 -4.94
CA ALA A 222 -8.62 1.37 -3.87
C ALA A 222 -7.50 2.30 -4.33
N VAL A 223 -7.39 3.46 -3.69
CA VAL A 223 -6.34 4.45 -3.94
C VAL A 223 -5.59 4.74 -2.65
N LEU A 224 -4.26 4.67 -2.74
CA LEU A 224 -3.37 4.90 -1.62
C LEU A 224 -2.56 6.17 -1.84
N ALA A 225 -2.50 7.01 -0.82
CA ALA A 225 -1.70 8.22 -0.83
C ALA A 225 -1.08 8.51 0.54
N ALA A 226 0.05 9.20 0.53
CA ALA A 226 0.80 9.57 1.72
C ALA A 226 0.90 11.10 1.86
N SER A 227 1.69 11.75 1.01
CA SER A 227 2.09 13.15 1.18
C SER A 227 0.93 14.14 1.18
N ILE A 228 -0.11 13.93 0.38
CA ILE A 228 -1.28 14.84 0.33
C ILE A 228 -2.02 14.88 1.66
N PHE A 229 -2.03 13.78 2.41
CA PHE A 229 -2.65 13.67 3.72
C PHE A 229 -1.72 14.18 4.83
N HIS A 230 -0.44 13.76 4.84
CA HIS A 230 0.52 14.16 5.86
C HIS A 230 0.76 15.65 5.95
N PHE A 231 0.83 16.32 4.81
CA PHE A 231 1.04 17.77 4.76
C PHE A 231 -0.27 18.56 4.79
N GLY A 232 -1.41 17.90 4.99
CA GLY A 232 -2.72 18.56 5.08
C GLY A 232 -3.11 19.27 3.78
N THR A 233 -2.58 18.83 2.62
CA THR A 233 -2.97 19.38 1.32
C THR A 233 -4.43 19.11 1.06
N TYR A 234 -4.89 17.90 1.38
CA TYR A 234 -6.29 17.48 1.35
C TYR A 234 -6.60 16.60 2.56
N ARG A 235 -7.86 16.66 3.02
CA ARG A 235 -8.40 15.74 4.02
C ARG A 235 -9.01 14.52 3.34
N ILE A 236 -9.10 13.41 4.05
CA ILE A 236 -9.72 12.16 3.55
C ILE A 236 -11.16 12.40 3.08
N ARG A 237 -11.92 13.19 3.85
CA ARG A 237 -13.30 13.54 3.50
C ARG A 237 -13.39 14.32 2.20
N GLU A 238 -12.50 15.29 1.95
CA GLU A 238 -12.46 16.05 0.69
C GLU A 238 -12.20 15.16 -0.52
N VAL A 239 -11.28 14.18 -0.37
CA VAL A 239 -11.03 13.17 -1.41
C VAL A 239 -12.28 12.35 -1.69
N LYS A 240 -12.96 11.85 -0.65
CA LYS A 240 -14.18 11.06 -0.81
C LYS A 240 -15.33 11.86 -1.44
N ASP A 241 -15.51 13.11 -1.02
CA ASP A 241 -16.54 13.99 -1.58
C ASP A 241 -16.28 14.26 -3.08
N HIS A 242 -15.01 14.49 -3.47
CA HIS A 242 -14.63 14.69 -4.86
C HIS A 242 -14.85 13.43 -5.70
N MET A 243 -14.44 12.26 -5.20
CA MET A 243 -14.67 10.97 -5.86
C MET A 243 -16.16 10.68 -6.01
N LYS A 244 -16.98 10.98 -4.98
CA LYS A 244 -18.44 10.84 -5.03
C LYS A 244 -19.07 11.76 -6.08
N ALA A 245 -18.60 13.01 -6.17
CA ALA A 245 -19.06 13.96 -7.20
C ALA A 245 -18.72 13.48 -8.63
N ALA A 246 -17.63 12.73 -8.80
CA ALA A 246 -17.25 12.07 -10.05
C ALA A 246 -18.02 10.74 -10.30
N GLY A 247 -18.98 10.39 -9.46
CA GLY A 247 -19.81 9.18 -9.60
C GLY A 247 -19.17 7.89 -9.08
N ILE A 248 -18.04 7.97 -8.36
CA ILE A 248 -17.38 6.81 -7.78
C ILE A 248 -18.04 6.45 -6.45
N PRO A 249 -18.48 5.19 -6.23
CA PRO A 249 -19.06 4.77 -4.96
C PRO A 249 -17.96 4.66 -3.90
N VAL A 250 -17.99 5.54 -2.90
CA VAL A 250 -17.12 5.53 -1.73
C VAL A 250 -17.91 5.22 -0.45
N ARG A 251 -17.21 4.79 0.62
CA ARG A 251 -17.84 4.67 1.94
C ARG A 251 -18.09 6.06 2.51
N GLU A 252 -19.27 6.25 3.09
CA GLU A 252 -19.55 7.40 3.95
C GLU A 252 -18.97 7.11 5.32
N GLY A 253 -18.14 8.00 5.84
CA GLY A 253 -17.60 7.92 7.18
C GLY A 253 -18.61 8.38 8.22
#